data_1afafb4665f90aeb34c6a20ce7976bbc
#
_entry.id   1afafb4665f90aeb34c6a20ce7976bbc
#
_cell.length_a   1.000
_cell.length_b   1.000
_cell.length_c   1.000
_cell.angle_alpha   90.00
_cell.angle_beta   90.00
_cell.angle_gamma   90.00
#
_symmetry.space_group_name_H-M   'P 1'
#
loop_
_entity.id
_entity.type
_entity.pdbx_description
1 polymer ?
#
loop_
_entity_poly.entity_id
_entity_poly.type
_entity_poly.pdbx_seq_one_letter_code
_entity_poly.pdbx_strand_id
1 'polypeptide(L)'
;LRTLWIPDGSQARLIDEEIEYPVGTVISKTFYYPTNAEGHVLKQIDLAERQIDLSRNKIIETRLMVRRDARWDAFPYVWNKEETEAFLRIAGSSVPINLKSDTGDHDFVYFVPNENQCSGCHVTSHPAGDMHPLGAIATQLTAAFDYPKNNTELQIDKLVTRGWLTKKTNGSSPVSWRDEAANLEARALSYLNIQCGHCHNPEGPADTSSLILDGSHKFLINLGVCKTPVAAGGGSGDMLYSIVPGAPDRSILLYRMRSSELDEMMPELGRSLIHSEGISLISRWIGQLPGSCS
;
A
#
# COMPACT_ATOMS: atom_id res chain seq x y z
N LEU A 1 -2.71 -5.10 10.58
CA LEU A 1 -3.24 -4.18 11.61
C LEU A 1 -2.49 -2.85 11.56
N ARG A 2 -3.20 -1.74 11.79
CA ARG A 2 -2.57 -0.41 11.92
C ARG A 2 -3.08 0.24 13.20
N THR A 3 -2.18 0.94 13.89
CA THR A 3 -2.55 1.74 15.06
C THR A 3 -1.97 3.13 14.94
N LEU A 4 -2.63 4.10 15.56
CA LEU A 4 -2.19 5.48 15.69
C LEU A 4 -2.21 5.84 17.16
N TRP A 5 -1.13 6.45 17.62
CA TRP A 5 -1.03 7.07 18.95
C TRP A 5 -0.56 8.52 18.81
N ILE A 6 -1.25 9.41 19.48
CA ILE A 6 -0.91 10.83 19.57
C ILE A 6 -0.63 11.16 21.04
N PRO A 7 0.45 11.91 21.36
CA PRO A 7 0.77 12.27 22.74
C PRO A 7 -0.37 13.00 23.43
N ASP A 8 -0.55 12.73 24.72
CA ASP A 8 -1.56 13.38 25.53
C ASP A 8 -1.38 14.91 25.49
N GLY A 9 -2.49 15.63 25.37
CA GLY A 9 -2.52 17.08 25.22
C GLY A 9 -2.11 17.61 23.84
N SER A 10 -1.73 16.73 22.90
CA SER A 10 -1.41 17.10 21.53
C SER A 10 -2.56 16.76 20.58
N GLN A 11 -2.60 17.44 19.45
CA GLN A 11 -3.64 17.25 18.43
C GLN A 11 -3.04 17.38 17.03
N ALA A 12 -3.43 16.47 16.12
CA ALA A 12 -3.13 16.57 14.71
C ALA A 12 -4.03 17.62 14.04
N ARG A 13 -3.54 18.24 12.99
CA ARG A 13 -4.26 19.27 12.22
C ARG A 13 -4.54 18.76 10.80
N LEU A 14 -5.73 19.04 10.30
CA LEU A 14 -6.06 18.83 8.90
C LEU A 14 -5.82 20.12 8.13
N ILE A 15 -4.86 20.11 7.19
CA ILE A 15 -4.47 21.23 6.34
C ILE A 15 -4.52 20.73 4.89
N ASP A 16 -5.35 21.34 4.06
CA ASP A 16 -5.48 20.99 2.62
C ASP A 16 -5.63 19.48 2.36
N GLU A 17 -6.49 18.81 3.18
CA GLU A 17 -6.75 17.35 3.15
C GLU A 17 -5.56 16.49 3.63
N GLU A 18 -4.46 17.07 4.02
CA GLU A 18 -3.34 16.35 4.65
C GLU A 18 -3.41 16.44 6.18
N ILE A 19 -2.98 15.38 6.85
CA ILE A 19 -2.93 15.34 8.31
C ILE A 19 -1.52 15.65 8.78
N GLU A 20 -1.36 16.81 9.39
CA GLU A 20 -0.11 17.19 10.07
C GLU A 20 -0.12 16.65 11.50
N TYR A 21 0.74 15.68 11.75
CA TYR A 21 0.85 15.00 13.05
C TYR A 21 1.82 15.72 14.00
N PRO A 22 1.48 15.87 15.30
CA PRO A 22 2.38 16.47 16.28
C PRO A 22 3.60 15.60 16.54
N VAL A 23 4.69 16.24 17.00
CA VAL A 23 5.91 15.54 17.46
C VAL A 23 5.56 14.51 18.54
N GLY A 24 6.19 13.36 18.46
CA GLY A 24 5.94 12.22 19.33
C GLY A 24 4.83 11.28 18.84
N THR A 25 4.08 11.63 17.79
CA THR A 25 3.11 10.71 17.20
C THR A 25 3.77 9.41 16.76
N VAL A 26 3.12 8.29 17.03
CA VAL A 26 3.55 6.96 16.58
C VAL A 26 2.47 6.32 15.73
N ILE A 27 2.85 5.86 14.54
CA ILE A 27 2.02 5.04 13.67
C ILE A 27 2.65 3.66 13.60
N SER A 28 1.86 2.61 13.86
CA SER A 28 2.33 1.24 13.70
C SER A 28 1.61 0.52 12.55
N LYS A 29 2.32 -0.41 11.91
CA LYS A 29 1.77 -1.33 10.92
C LYS A 29 2.30 -2.72 11.21
N THR A 30 1.41 -3.63 11.64
CA THR A 30 1.75 -5.03 11.89
C THR A 30 1.32 -5.88 10.70
N PHE A 31 2.26 -6.67 10.19
CA PHE A 31 2.08 -7.62 9.10
C PHE A 31 1.93 -9.02 9.68
N TYR A 32 0.91 -9.72 9.24
CA TYR A 32 0.59 -11.06 9.68
C TYR A 32 -0.09 -11.83 8.56
N TYR A 33 -0.10 -13.14 8.69
CA TYR A 33 -0.80 -14.05 7.80
C TYR A 33 -1.74 -14.94 8.58
N PRO A 34 -2.97 -15.22 8.08
CA PRO A 34 -3.82 -16.25 8.67
C PRO A 34 -3.14 -17.61 8.59
N THR A 35 -3.39 -18.46 9.57
CA THR A 35 -2.82 -19.81 9.65
C THR A 35 -3.92 -20.85 9.81
N ASN A 36 -3.63 -22.07 9.36
CA ASN A 36 -4.42 -23.25 9.70
C ASN A 36 -4.05 -23.82 11.08
N ALA A 37 -4.71 -24.90 11.50
CA ALA A 37 -4.48 -25.53 12.80
C ALA A 37 -3.04 -26.09 12.97
N GLU A 38 -2.36 -26.39 11.87
CA GLU A 38 -0.98 -26.87 11.85
C GLU A 38 0.04 -25.73 11.81
N GLY A 39 -0.40 -24.46 11.79
CA GLY A 39 0.44 -23.26 11.78
C GLY A 39 0.98 -22.91 10.40
N HIS A 40 0.49 -23.51 9.30
CA HIS A 40 0.85 -23.11 7.95
C HIS A 40 0.11 -21.83 7.55
N VAL A 41 0.81 -20.92 6.88
CA VAL A 41 0.22 -19.68 6.36
C VAL A 41 -0.77 -20.01 5.24
N LEU A 42 -1.90 -19.32 5.24
CA LEU A 42 -2.95 -19.47 4.25
C LEU A 42 -3.06 -18.24 3.34
N LYS A 43 -3.35 -18.45 2.05
CA LYS A 43 -3.85 -17.39 1.19
C LYS A 43 -5.33 -17.21 1.47
N GLN A 44 -5.67 -16.16 2.20
CA GLN A 44 -7.05 -15.86 2.59
C GLN A 44 -7.33 -14.37 2.40
N ILE A 45 -8.58 -14.06 2.08
CA ILE A 45 -9.06 -12.68 2.08
C ILE A 45 -9.11 -12.20 3.52
N ASP A 46 -8.37 -11.15 3.83
CA ASP A 46 -8.48 -10.45 5.11
C ASP A 46 -9.83 -9.71 5.14
N LEU A 47 -10.70 -10.14 6.02
CA LEU A 47 -12.03 -9.54 6.22
C LEU A 47 -11.99 -8.33 7.16
N ALA A 48 -10.82 -7.76 7.43
CA ALA A 48 -10.61 -6.63 8.32
C ALA A 48 -11.24 -6.87 9.72
N GLU A 49 -10.84 -7.96 10.35
CA GLU A 49 -11.28 -8.28 11.71
C GLU A 49 -10.92 -7.15 12.68
N ARG A 50 -11.81 -6.86 13.62
CA ARG A 50 -11.66 -5.80 14.65
C ARG A 50 -10.44 -6.00 15.55
N GLN A 51 -9.98 -7.23 15.67
CA GLN A 51 -8.82 -7.64 16.44
C GLN A 51 -8.10 -8.77 15.73
N ILE A 52 -6.77 -8.76 15.79
CA ILE A 52 -6.00 -9.92 15.35
C ILE A 52 -6.14 -11.00 16.41
N ASP A 53 -6.73 -12.11 16.03
CA ASP A 53 -6.67 -13.33 16.82
C ASP A 53 -5.32 -14.00 16.59
N LEU A 54 -4.39 -13.82 17.52
CA LEU A 54 -3.03 -14.36 17.42
C LEU A 54 -3.01 -15.88 17.35
N SER A 55 -4.03 -16.58 17.87
CA SER A 55 -4.11 -18.05 17.78
C SER A 55 -4.36 -18.54 16.35
N ARG A 56 -4.78 -17.67 15.44
CA ARG A 56 -5.14 -17.96 14.05
C ARG A 56 -4.31 -17.20 13.03
N ASN A 57 -3.31 -16.45 13.49
CA ASN A 57 -2.48 -15.61 12.64
C ASN A 57 -1.03 -15.72 13.09
N LYS A 58 -0.12 -15.77 12.12
CA LYS A 58 1.32 -15.66 12.32
C LYS A 58 1.76 -14.21 12.12
N ILE A 59 2.27 -13.59 13.17
CA ILE A 59 2.84 -12.25 13.11
C ILE A 59 4.26 -12.31 12.54
N ILE A 60 4.56 -11.47 11.57
CA ILE A 60 5.88 -11.42 10.91
C ILE A 60 6.69 -10.23 11.42
N GLU A 61 6.16 -9.02 11.21
CA GLU A 61 6.84 -7.78 11.59
C GLU A 61 5.85 -6.70 12.05
N THR A 62 6.35 -5.78 12.85
CA THR A 62 5.69 -4.52 13.17
C THR A 62 6.62 -3.38 12.81
N ARG A 63 6.20 -2.52 11.88
CA ARG A 63 6.89 -1.27 11.55
C ARG A 63 6.32 -0.14 12.36
N LEU A 64 7.19 0.67 12.92
CA LEU A 64 6.82 1.91 13.61
C LEU A 64 7.32 3.09 12.78
N MET A 65 6.49 4.12 12.64
CA MET A 65 6.92 5.45 12.24
C MET A 65 6.72 6.39 13.41
N VAL A 66 7.76 7.13 13.77
CA VAL A 66 7.77 8.05 14.91
C VAL A 66 8.04 9.45 14.41
N ARG A 67 7.13 10.40 14.71
CA ARG A 67 7.29 11.81 14.37
C ARG A 67 8.30 12.45 15.30
N ARG A 68 9.44 12.88 14.77
CA ARG A 68 10.42 13.73 15.43
C ARG A 68 10.17 15.20 15.12
N ASP A 69 10.99 16.08 15.66
CA ASP A 69 10.84 17.54 15.46
C ASP A 69 10.85 17.92 13.97
N ALA A 70 11.79 17.39 13.20
CA ALA A 70 11.96 17.75 11.79
C ALA A 70 11.46 16.68 10.82
N ARG A 71 11.42 15.38 11.21
CA ARG A 71 11.21 14.26 10.30
C ARG A 71 10.43 13.10 10.94
N TRP A 72 10.12 12.09 10.14
CA TRP A 72 9.69 10.79 10.62
C TRP A 72 10.87 9.81 10.60
N ASP A 73 11.01 9.01 11.66
CA ASP A 73 11.92 7.87 11.69
C ASP A 73 11.12 6.58 11.55
N ALA A 74 11.68 5.58 10.85
CA ALA A 74 11.05 4.28 10.65
C ALA A 74 11.85 3.16 11.32
N PHE A 75 11.15 2.25 12.03
CA PHE A 75 11.75 1.18 12.81
C PHE A 75 11.08 -0.16 12.50
N PRO A 76 11.72 -1.09 11.78
CA PRO A 76 11.21 -2.42 11.55
C PRO A 76 11.54 -3.36 12.71
N TYR A 77 10.54 -3.94 13.33
CA TYR A 77 10.66 -4.96 14.37
C TYR A 77 10.19 -6.31 13.82
N VAL A 78 11.03 -7.31 13.87
CA VAL A 78 10.72 -8.69 13.43
C VAL A 78 10.41 -9.54 14.65
N TRP A 79 9.26 -10.22 14.63
CA TRP A 79 8.82 -11.10 15.71
C TRP A 79 9.61 -12.41 15.72
N ASN A 80 9.91 -12.91 16.92
CA ASN A 80 10.51 -14.24 17.10
C ASN A 80 9.51 -15.33 16.69
N LYS A 81 9.99 -16.56 16.61
CA LYS A 81 9.18 -17.71 16.19
C LYS A 81 8.00 -17.97 17.13
N GLU A 82 8.20 -17.69 18.42
CA GLU A 82 7.22 -17.87 19.50
C GLU A 82 6.21 -16.72 19.59
N GLU A 83 6.40 -15.64 18.79
CA GLU A 83 5.56 -14.43 18.75
C GLU A 83 5.41 -13.72 20.11
N THR A 84 6.41 -13.86 20.96
CA THR A 84 6.46 -13.27 22.31
C THR A 84 7.24 -11.97 22.38
N GLU A 85 8.21 -11.79 21.46
CA GLU A 85 9.09 -10.63 21.41
C GLU A 85 9.38 -10.24 19.96
N ALA A 86 9.57 -8.92 19.72
CA ALA A 86 9.97 -8.38 18.44
C ALA A 86 11.29 -7.63 18.55
N PHE A 87 12.21 -7.89 17.62
CA PHE A 87 13.56 -7.35 17.62
C PHE A 87 13.74 -6.34 16.50
N LEU A 88 14.31 -5.18 16.82
CA LEU A 88 14.66 -4.15 15.84
C LEU A 88 15.67 -4.71 14.81
N ARG A 89 15.37 -4.53 13.53
CA ARG A 89 16.18 -4.99 12.38
C ARG A 89 16.48 -3.86 11.42
N ILE A 90 17.34 -2.92 11.84
CA ILE A 90 17.71 -1.73 11.05
C ILE A 90 18.28 -2.12 9.66
N ALA A 91 19.04 -3.19 9.58
CA ALA A 91 19.59 -3.71 8.31
C ALA A 91 18.57 -4.51 7.48
N GLY A 92 17.31 -4.56 7.93
CA GLY A 92 16.31 -5.44 7.34
C GLY A 92 16.46 -6.90 7.78
N SER A 93 15.61 -7.76 7.24
CA SER A 93 15.62 -9.20 7.54
C SER A 93 14.90 -9.98 6.44
N SER A 94 15.02 -11.30 6.48
CA SER A 94 14.24 -12.20 5.63
C SER A 94 13.60 -13.29 6.49
N VAL A 95 12.31 -13.58 6.23
CA VAL A 95 11.54 -14.58 6.98
C VAL A 95 11.01 -15.61 5.99
N PRO A 96 11.45 -16.88 6.05
CA PRO A 96 10.89 -17.94 5.22
C PRO A 96 9.45 -18.21 5.61
N ILE A 97 8.58 -18.29 4.62
CA ILE A 97 7.14 -18.55 4.78
C ILE A 97 6.74 -19.73 3.90
N ASN A 98 6.07 -20.71 4.50
CA ASN A 98 5.40 -21.78 3.79
C ASN A 98 3.92 -21.42 3.64
N LEU A 99 3.48 -21.13 2.41
CA LEU A 99 2.11 -20.80 2.07
C LEU A 99 1.37 -22.03 1.56
N LYS A 100 0.27 -22.37 2.20
CA LYS A 100 -0.68 -23.38 1.73
C LYS A 100 -1.78 -22.70 0.92
N SER A 101 -2.06 -23.19 -0.25
CA SER A 101 -3.16 -22.72 -1.09
C SER A 101 -3.84 -23.87 -1.83
N ASP A 102 -5.05 -23.65 -2.31
CA ASP A 102 -5.81 -24.63 -3.12
C ASP A 102 -5.10 -25.02 -4.42
N THR A 103 -4.17 -24.21 -4.90
CA THR A 103 -3.38 -24.45 -6.11
C THR A 103 -2.02 -25.10 -5.84
N GLY A 104 -1.73 -25.44 -4.59
CA GLY A 104 -0.48 -26.06 -4.13
C GLY A 104 0.27 -25.24 -3.09
N ASP A 105 1.31 -25.85 -2.54
CA ASP A 105 2.17 -25.22 -1.55
C ASP A 105 3.21 -24.33 -2.24
N HIS A 106 3.44 -23.14 -1.69
CA HIS A 106 4.43 -22.20 -2.19
C HIS A 106 5.32 -21.72 -1.04
N ASP A 107 6.61 -22.01 -1.14
CA ASP A 107 7.59 -21.41 -0.25
C ASP A 107 8.03 -20.06 -0.83
N PHE A 108 8.02 -19.04 0.00
CA PHE A 108 8.57 -17.74 -0.37
C PHE A 108 9.31 -17.09 0.79
N VAL A 109 10.14 -16.11 0.47
CA VAL A 109 10.84 -15.31 1.48
C VAL A 109 10.14 -13.96 1.61
N TYR A 110 9.65 -13.69 2.82
CA TYR A 110 9.15 -12.36 3.16
C TYR A 110 10.33 -11.46 3.52
N PHE A 111 10.53 -10.39 2.75
CA PHE A 111 11.59 -9.42 2.98
C PHE A 111 11.11 -8.27 3.86
N VAL A 112 11.81 -8.07 4.96
CA VAL A 112 11.67 -6.90 5.83
C VAL A 112 12.65 -5.83 5.33
N PRO A 113 12.19 -4.66 4.87
CA PRO A 113 13.07 -3.63 4.33
C PRO A 113 13.95 -3.03 5.41
N ASN A 114 15.14 -2.61 5.03
CA ASN A 114 16.00 -1.79 5.87
C ASN A 114 15.53 -0.31 5.88
N GLU A 115 16.13 0.51 6.73
CA GLU A 115 15.77 1.92 6.88
C GLU A 115 15.88 2.71 5.57
N ASN A 116 16.95 2.49 4.78
CA ASN A 116 17.12 3.16 3.48
C ASN A 116 16.05 2.76 2.46
N GLN A 117 15.60 1.51 2.49
CA GLN A 117 14.53 1.04 1.62
C GLN A 117 13.16 1.61 2.01
N CYS A 118 12.97 2.03 3.27
CA CYS A 118 11.75 2.73 3.68
C CYS A 118 11.60 4.05 2.92
N SER A 119 12.67 4.82 2.78
CA SER A 119 12.63 6.10 2.05
C SER A 119 12.29 5.92 0.56
N GLY A 120 12.59 4.76 -0.04
CA GLY A 120 12.21 4.44 -1.42
C GLY A 120 10.69 4.49 -1.71
N CYS A 121 9.85 4.47 -0.67
CA CYS A 121 8.39 4.62 -0.79
C CYS A 121 7.86 5.81 0.00
N HIS A 122 8.51 6.16 1.11
CA HIS A 122 8.01 7.11 2.11
C HIS A 122 8.60 8.53 1.96
N VAL A 123 9.24 8.86 0.86
CA VAL A 123 9.81 10.19 0.60
C VAL A 123 8.74 11.19 0.18
N THR A 124 8.81 12.42 0.70
CA THR A 124 7.88 13.51 0.34
C THR A 124 8.22 14.17 -0.99
N SER A 125 9.50 14.21 -1.32
CA SER A 125 10.02 14.76 -2.59
C SER A 125 11.33 14.08 -2.92
N HIS A 126 11.31 13.23 -3.95
CA HIS A 126 12.48 12.46 -4.37
C HIS A 126 13.52 13.36 -5.07
N PRO A 127 14.84 13.21 -4.84
CA PRO A 127 15.48 12.25 -3.91
C PRO A 127 15.77 12.83 -2.51
N ALA A 128 15.47 14.08 -2.24
CA ALA A 128 15.97 14.83 -1.08
C ALA A 128 14.92 15.10 0.01
N GLY A 129 13.68 14.65 -0.19
CA GLY A 129 12.59 14.86 0.78
C GLY A 129 12.70 14.00 2.04
N ASP A 130 11.97 14.40 3.05
CA ASP A 130 11.87 13.67 4.31
C ASP A 130 10.89 12.48 4.21
N MET A 131 11.05 11.49 5.07
CA MET A 131 10.06 10.41 5.21
C MET A 131 8.73 10.94 5.74
N HIS A 132 7.64 10.37 5.24
CA HIS A 132 6.28 10.62 5.71
C HIS A 132 5.42 9.36 5.69
N PRO A 133 4.33 9.29 6.47
CA PRO A 133 3.40 8.17 6.42
C PRO A 133 2.65 8.13 5.07
N LEU A 134 2.57 6.96 4.44
CA LEU A 134 1.77 6.74 3.22
C LEU A 134 0.28 6.53 3.50
N GLY A 135 -0.06 6.21 4.74
CA GLY A 135 -1.42 5.97 5.18
C GLY A 135 -1.79 6.86 6.35
N ALA A 136 -2.99 6.66 6.88
CA ALA A 136 -3.61 7.57 7.81
C ALA A 136 -3.82 8.98 7.21
N ILE A 137 -4.11 9.05 5.90
CA ILE A 137 -4.56 10.27 5.23
C ILE A 137 -6.06 10.46 5.40
N ALA A 138 -6.49 11.71 5.37
CA ALA A 138 -7.85 12.09 5.76
C ALA A 138 -8.95 11.30 5.00
N THR A 139 -8.85 11.19 3.68
CA THR A 139 -9.83 10.49 2.85
C THR A 139 -9.91 8.98 3.13
N GLN A 140 -8.80 8.32 3.47
CA GLN A 140 -8.82 6.90 3.84
C GLN A 140 -9.47 6.67 5.21
N LEU A 141 -9.38 7.65 6.11
CA LEU A 141 -9.98 7.59 7.45
C LEU A 141 -11.50 7.88 7.46
N THR A 142 -12.10 8.23 6.33
CA THR A 142 -13.56 8.34 6.20
C THR A 142 -14.26 6.98 6.08
N ALA A 143 -13.52 5.87 5.99
CA ALA A 143 -14.07 4.53 6.06
C ALA A 143 -14.56 4.21 7.49
N ALA A 144 -15.69 3.50 7.57
CA ALA A 144 -16.18 2.99 8.84
C ALA A 144 -15.27 1.88 9.38
N PHE A 145 -15.13 1.85 10.69
CA PHE A 145 -14.39 0.80 11.40
C PHE A 145 -15.21 0.33 12.61
N ASP A 146 -15.14 -0.96 12.88
CA ASP A 146 -15.81 -1.59 14.00
C ASP A 146 -14.90 -1.55 15.24
N TYR A 147 -15.11 -0.58 16.09
CA TYR A 147 -14.40 -0.48 17.36
C TYR A 147 -14.98 -1.48 18.41
N PRO A 148 -14.19 -1.84 19.45
CA PRO A 148 -14.70 -2.67 20.53
C PRO A 148 -16.03 -2.16 21.10
N LYS A 149 -16.86 -3.07 21.67
CA LYS A 149 -18.19 -2.79 22.23
C LYS A 149 -19.27 -2.48 21.17
N ASN A 150 -19.16 -3.07 19.97
CA ASN A 150 -20.13 -2.92 18.88
C ASN A 150 -20.37 -1.46 18.46
N ASN A 151 -19.32 -0.64 18.49
CA ASN A 151 -19.37 0.74 18.09
C ASN A 151 -18.74 0.90 16.69
N THR A 152 -19.58 0.84 15.64
CA THR A 152 -19.15 1.12 14.27
C THR A 152 -19.28 2.61 14.01
N GLU A 153 -18.16 3.28 13.72
CA GLU A 153 -18.13 4.70 13.38
C GLU A 153 -17.02 4.99 12.34
N LEU A 154 -17.09 6.15 11.69
CA LEU A 154 -16.01 6.58 10.79
C LEU A 154 -14.73 6.80 11.60
N GLN A 155 -13.61 6.33 11.10
CA GLN A 155 -12.32 6.46 11.80
C GLN A 155 -11.99 7.94 12.06
N ILE A 156 -12.25 8.82 11.08
CA ILE A 156 -12.00 10.25 11.23
C ILE A 156 -12.88 10.89 12.31
N ASP A 157 -14.13 10.43 12.45
CA ASP A 157 -15.04 10.89 13.49
C ASP A 157 -14.53 10.50 14.87
N LYS A 158 -13.99 9.29 14.98
CA LYS A 158 -13.36 8.80 16.20
C LYS A 158 -12.17 9.67 16.62
N LEU A 159 -11.32 10.05 15.66
CA LEU A 159 -10.15 10.89 15.93
C LEU A 159 -10.57 12.29 16.42
N VAL A 160 -11.58 12.89 15.79
CA VAL A 160 -12.12 14.19 16.22
C VAL A 160 -12.77 14.10 17.59
N THR A 161 -13.61 13.09 17.84
CA THR A 161 -14.29 12.89 19.13
C THR A 161 -13.29 12.65 20.26
N ARG A 162 -12.15 12.00 20.00
CA ARG A 162 -11.06 11.82 20.97
C ARG A 162 -10.21 13.08 21.17
N GLY A 163 -10.43 14.13 20.40
CA GLY A 163 -9.58 15.32 20.42
C GLY A 163 -8.21 15.12 19.78
N TRP A 164 -8.04 14.06 19.00
CA TRP A 164 -6.79 13.75 18.31
C TRP A 164 -6.65 14.44 16.96
N LEU A 165 -7.76 14.89 16.36
CA LEU A 165 -7.80 15.62 15.11
C LEU A 165 -8.65 16.88 15.24
N THR A 166 -8.23 18.00 14.66
CA THR A 166 -8.90 19.30 14.80
C THR A 166 -10.25 19.36 14.10
N LYS A 167 -10.38 18.73 12.94
CA LYS A 167 -11.61 18.75 12.12
C LYS A 167 -11.68 17.54 11.19
N LYS A 168 -12.87 17.28 10.64
CA LYS A 168 -13.08 16.24 9.61
C LYS A 168 -12.68 16.76 8.23
N THR A 169 -12.37 15.84 7.31
CA THR A 169 -12.31 16.13 5.88
C THR A 169 -13.71 16.21 5.28
N ASN A 170 -13.86 16.96 4.19
CA ASN A 170 -15.03 16.92 3.31
C ASN A 170 -14.87 15.89 2.17
N GLY A 171 -13.68 15.28 2.05
CA GLY A 171 -13.39 14.25 1.06
C GLY A 171 -14.15 12.94 1.35
N SER A 172 -14.43 12.19 0.31
CA SER A 172 -15.04 10.85 0.41
C SER A 172 -13.97 9.75 0.44
N SER A 173 -14.31 8.61 1.00
CA SER A 173 -13.48 7.41 0.93
C SER A 173 -13.15 7.03 -0.51
N PRO A 174 -11.92 6.60 -0.79
CA PRO A 174 -11.59 5.95 -2.04
C PRO A 174 -12.51 4.73 -2.28
N VAL A 175 -12.86 4.48 -3.53
CA VAL A 175 -13.67 3.31 -3.90
C VAL A 175 -12.90 2.04 -3.57
N SER A 176 -13.52 1.12 -2.86
CA SER A 176 -12.90 -0.18 -2.62
C SER A 176 -12.72 -0.94 -3.93
N TRP A 177 -11.52 -1.44 -4.20
CA TRP A 177 -11.26 -2.27 -5.37
C TRP A 177 -12.07 -3.58 -5.35
N ARG A 178 -12.51 -4.02 -4.16
CA ARG A 178 -13.33 -5.22 -3.93
C ARG A 178 -14.83 -4.99 -4.13
N ASP A 179 -15.28 -3.73 -4.17
CA ASP A 179 -16.71 -3.43 -4.33
C ASP A 179 -17.15 -3.65 -5.78
N GLU A 180 -17.64 -4.85 -6.07
CA GLU A 180 -18.08 -5.22 -7.42
C GLU A 180 -19.32 -4.45 -7.92
N ALA A 181 -20.05 -3.80 -7.04
CA ALA A 181 -21.16 -2.91 -7.42
C ALA A 181 -20.67 -1.54 -7.92
N ALA A 182 -19.44 -1.16 -7.58
CA ALA A 182 -18.86 0.10 -8.03
C ALA A 182 -18.33 0.00 -9.47
N ASN A 183 -18.23 1.17 -10.12
CA ASN A 183 -17.72 1.31 -11.47
C ASN A 183 -16.29 0.73 -11.60
N LEU A 184 -16.04 -0.07 -12.63
CA LEU A 184 -14.76 -0.76 -12.86
C LEU A 184 -13.58 0.20 -12.95
N GLU A 185 -13.72 1.31 -13.68
CA GLU A 185 -12.68 2.33 -13.80
C GLU A 185 -12.36 2.97 -12.45
N ALA A 186 -13.39 3.35 -11.69
CA ALA A 186 -13.21 3.93 -10.37
C ALA A 186 -12.47 2.96 -9.41
N ARG A 187 -12.77 1.67 -9.48
CA ARG A 187 -12.07 0.62 -8.71
C ARG A 187 -10.60 0.49 -9.15
N ALA A 188 -10.36 0.46 -10.46
CA ALA A 188 -9.01 0.33 -11.03
C ALA A 188 -8.14 1.54 -10.68
N LEU A 189 -8.66 2.76 -10.86
CA LEU A 189 -7.94 3.99 -10.53
C LEU A 189 -7.68 4.11 -9.02
N SER A 190 -8.64 3.75 -8.19
CA SER A 190 -8.43 3.69 -6.73
C SER A 190 -7.36 2.68 -6.33
N TYR A 191 -7.34 1.50 -6.97
CA TYR A 191 -6.29 0.50 -6.77
C TYR A 191 -4.92 1.04 -7.15
N LEU A 192 -4.78 1.65 -8.33
CA LEU A 192 -3.52 2.23 -8.81
C LEU A 192 -3.05 3.37 -7.89
N ASN A 193 -3.95 4.23 -7.46
CA ASN A 193 -3.62 5.30 -6.51
C ASN A 193 -3.05 4.72 -5.20
N ILE A 194 -3.76 3.81 -4.56
CA ILE A 194 -3.36 3.29 -3.25
C ILE A 194 -2.09 2.43 -3.32
N GLN A 195 -1.93 1.63 -4.38
CA GLN A 195 -0.81 0.69 -4.49
C GLN A 195 0.41 1.24 -5.21
N CYS A 196 0.25 2.24 -6.07
CA CYS A 196 1.30 2.72 -6.97
C CYS A 196 1.53 4.23 -6.86
N GLY A 197 0.49 5.02 -6.54
CA GLY A 197 0.51 6.47 -6.55
C GLY A 197 1.54 7.10 -5.62
N HIS A 198 1.90 6.42 -4.51
CA HIS A 198 2.92 6.92 -3.59
C HIS A 198 4.34 6.96 -4.19
N CYS A 199 4.61 6.18 -5.24
CA CYS A 199 5.85 6.26 -6.02
C CYS A 199 5.63 6.98 -7.36
N HIS A 200 4.49 6.69 -8.01
CA HIS A 200 4.13 7.24 -9.32
C HIS A 200 3.31 8.53 -9.17
N ASN A 201 3.98 9.59 -8.75
CA ASN A 201 3.48 10.97 -8.66
C ASN A 201 4.63 11.94 -8.99
N PRO A 202 4.37 13.25 -9.20
CA PRO A 202 5.40 14.21 -9.61
C PRO A 202 6.56 14.38 -8.62
N GLU A 203 6.35 14.08 -7.34
CA GLU A 203 7.34 14.20 -6.27
C GLU A 203 7.88 12.84 -5.82
N GLY A 204 7.36 11.75 -6.37
CA GLY A 204 7.69 10.39 -5.95
C GLY A 204 8.95 9.82 -6.61
N PRO A 205 9.48 8.71 -6.11
CA PRO A 205 10.71 8.09 -6.63
C PRO A 205 10.58 7.54 -8.07
N ALA A 206 9.38 7.43 -8.61
CA ALA A 206 9.14 7.05 -10.00
C ALA A 206 8.75 8.24 -10.90
N ASP A 207 9.08 9.47 -10.51
CA ASP A 207 8.81 10.73 -11.24
C ASP A 207 9.32 10.68 -12.69
N THR A 208 10.51 10.13 -12.92
CA THR A 208 11.13 9.98 -14.24
C THR A 208 10.30 9.14 -15.21
N SER A 209 9.46 8.23 -14.71
CA SER A 209 8.56 7.46 -15.56
C SER A 209 7.46 8.31 -16.18
N SER A 210 7.18 9.46 -15.59
CA SER A 210 6.05 10.35 -15.91
C SER A 210 4.69 9.62 -15.93
N LEU A 211 4.57 8.49 -15.21
CA LEU A 211 3.31 7.87 -14.88
C LEU A 211 2.79 8.52 -13.60
N ILE A 212 1.58 9.07 -13.64
CA ILE A 212 0.96 9.73 -12.50
C ILE A 212 -0.27 8.93 -12.12
N LEU A 213 -0.14 8.16 -11.04
CA LEU A 213 -1.14 7.18 -10.60
C LEU A 213 -1.78 7.56 -9.26
N ASP A 214 -1.45 8.71 -8.71
CA ASP A 214 -1.92 9.24 -7.42
C ASP A 214 -3.33 9.86 -7.47
N GLY A 215 -3.98 9.83 -8.63
CA GLY A 215 -5.30 10.41 -8.85
C GLY A 215 -5.33 11.93 -9.07
N SER A 216 -4.19 12.62 -9.04
CA SER A 216 -4.11 14.07 -9.29
C SER A 216 -4.37 14.46 -10.75
N HIS A 217 -4.12 13.53 -11.68
CA HIS A 217 -4.28 13.75 -13.11
C HIS A 217 -5.35 12.84 -13.72
N LYS A 218 -6.17 13.45 -14.61
CA LYS A 218 -7.28 12.74 -15.29
C LYS A 218 -6.99 12.39 -16.75
N PHE A 219 -5.86 12.88 -17.30
CA PHE A 219 -5.51 12.59 -18.69
C PHE A 219 -4.97 11.17 -18.84
N LEU A 220 -5.52 10.41 -19.77
CA LEU A 220 -5.15 9.01 -20.02
C LEU A 220 -3.66 8.83 -20.31
N ILE A 221 -3.01 9.79 -20.96
CA ILE A 221 -1.57 9.74 -21.22
C ILE A 221 -0.75 9.73 -19.92
N ASN A 222 -1.19 10.45 -18.89
CA ASN A 222 -0.51 10.49 -17.59
C ASN A 222 -0.67 9.18 -16.85
N LEU A 223 -1.79 8.44 -17.09
CA LEU A 223 -1.98 7.09 -16.59
C LEU A 223 -1.17 6.04 -17.36
N GLY A 224 -0.52 6.42 -18.47
CA GLY A 224 0.30 5.53 -19.28
C GLY A 224 -0.37 5.02 -20.55
N VAL A 225 -1.59 5.45 -20.88
CA VAL A 225 -2.28 5.01 -22.08
C VAL A 225 -1.56 5.55 -23.33
N CYS A 226 -1.14 4.64 -24.20
CA CYS A 226 -0.34 4.90 -25.42
C CYS A 226 0.97 5.67 -25.15
N LYS A 227 1.50 5.54 -23.93
CA LYS A 227 2.74 6.19 -23.52
C LYS A 227 3.89 5.19 -23.60
N THR A 228 4.93 5.56 -24.34
CA THR A 228 6.20 4.82 -24.35
C THR A 228 6.93 4.97 -23.00
N PRO A 229 7.58 3.92 -22.49
CA PRO A 229 8.37 4.03 -21.27
C PRO A 229 9.60 4.91 -21.50
N VAL A 230 9.97 5.69 -20.48
CA VAL A 230 11.17 6.53 -20.54
C VAL A 230 12.43 5.74 -20.13
N ALA A 231 12.31 4.87 -19.14
CA ALA A 231 13.43 4.16 -18.55
C ALA A 231 12.99 2.79 -17.98
N ALA A 232 12.37 1.94 -18.81
CA ALA A 232 11.89 0.64 -18.33
C ALA A 232 12.96 -0.49 -18.45
N GLY A 233 13.98 -0.30 -19.28
CA GLY A 233 14.98 -1.36 -19.53
C GLY A 233 14.34 -2.70 -19.88
N GLY A 234 14.82 -3.80 -19.29
CA GLY A 234 14.23 -5.14 -19.40
C GLY A 234 12.80 -5.24 -18.90
N GLY A 235 12.40 -4.36 -17.99
CA GLY A 235 11.03 -4.27 -17.47
C GLY A 235 9.99 -3.81 -18.50
N SER A 236 10.37 -3.50 -19.74
CA SER A 236 9.41 -3.28 -20.83
C SER A 236 8.81 -4.58 -21.39
N GLY A 237 9.49 -5.74 -21.21
CA GLY A 237 9.10 -7.01 -21.81
C GLY A 237 8.96 -6.91 -23.33
N ASP A 238 9.80 -6.13 -24.01
CA ASP A 238 9.76 -5.81 -25.44
C ASP A 238 8.45 -5.14 -25.91
N MET A 239 7.67 -4.58 -24.99
CA MET A 239 6.43 -3.87 -25.30
C MET A 239 6.68 -2.39 -25.50
N LEU A 240 5.84 -1.74 -26.32
CA LEU A 240 6.01 -0.34 -26.72
C LEU A 240 5.35 0.63 -25.75
N TYR A 241 4.23 0.27 -25.13
CA TYR A 241 3.42 1.20 -24.37
C TYR A 241 3.12 0.74 -22.97
N SER A 242 3.05 1.66 -22.03
CA SER A 242 2.71 1.37 -20.63
C SER A 242 1.31 0.77 -20.51
N ILE A 243 0.32 1.29 -21.26
CA ILE A 243 -1.02 0.73 -21.37
C ILE A 243 -1.46 0.80 -22.85
N VAL A 244 -1.94 -0.33 -23.37
CA VAL A 244 -2.55 -0.43 -24.71
C VAL A 244 -4.05 -0.66 -24.55
N PRO A 245 -4.93 0.30 -24.95
CA PRO A 245 -6.37 0.11 -24.89
C PRO A 245 -6.84 -1.19 -25.54
N GLY A 246 -7.71 -1.93 -24.87
CA GLY A 246 -8.23 -3.21 -25.34
C GLY A 246 -7.25 -4.37 -25.34
N ALA A 247 -5.97 -4.15 -24.99
CA ALA A 247 -4.91 -5.16 -25.08
C ALA A 247 -4.08 -5.27 -23.78
N PRO A 248 -4.64 -5.83 -22.71
CA PRO A 248 -3.96 -5.95 -21.42
C PRO A 248 -2.63 -6.70 -21.52
N ASP A 249 -2.54 -7.78 -22.31
CA ASP A 249 -1.32 -8.59 -22.43
C ASP A 249 -0.22 -7.92 -23.29
N ARG A 250 -0.51 -6.77 -23.90
CA ARG A 250 0.45 -5.92 -24.60
C ARG A 250 0.81 -4.67 -23.81
N SER A 251 0.44 -4.60 -22.53
CA SER A 251 0.62 -3.46 -21.64
C SER A 251 1.73 -3.72 -20.64
N ILE A 252 2.77 -2.87 -20.65
CA ILE A 252 3.93 -2.97 -19.72
C ILE A 252 3.47 -2.96 -18.28
N LEU A 253 2.45 -2.18 -17.93
CA LEU A 253 1.90 -2.13 -16.57
C LEU A 253 1.55 -3.53 -16.05
N LEU A 254 0.80 -4.32 -16.82
CA LEU A 254 0.42 -5.69 -16.42
C LEU A 254 1.59 -6.66 -16.48
N TYR A 255 2.47 -6.53 -17.45
CA TYR A 255 3.70 -7.32 -17.51
C TYR A 255 4.48 -7.18 -16.19
N ARG A 256 4.77 -5.97 -15.77
CA ARG A 256 5.50 -5.69 -14.52
C ARG A 256 4.74 -6.12 -13.26
N MET A 257 3.42 -6.00 -13.23
CA MET A 257 2.59 -6.50 -12.13
C MET A 257 2.62 -8.03 -12.02
N ARG A 258 2.76 -8.74 -13.14
CA ARG A 258 2.83 -10.22 -13.23
C ARG A 258 4.23 -10.77 -12.99
N SER A 259 5.27 -9.99 -13.21
CA SER A 259 6.65 -10.45 -13.01
C SER A 259 6.96 -10.65 -11.53
N SER A 260 7.79 -11.63 -11.21
CA SER A 260 8.43 -11.84 -9.91
C SER A 260 9.94 -11.56 -9.95
N GLU A 261 10.46 -11.22 -11.14
CA GLU A 261 11.87 -10.89 -11.32
C GLU A 261 12.17 -9.51 -10.73
N LEU A 262 13.25 -9.39 -9.96
CA LEU A 262 13.57 -8.21 -9.15
C LEU A 262 13.78 -6.93 -9.97
N ASP A 263 14.28 -7.05 -11.20
CA ASP A 263 14.55 -5.94 -12.12
C ASP A 263 13.34 -5.56 -13.01
N GLU A 264 12.27 -6.35 -12.95
CA GLU A 264 11.07 -6.16 -13.77
C GLU A 264 9.83 -5.85 -12.94
N MET A 265 9.69 -6.50 -11.79
CA MET A 265 8.44 -6.48 -11.02
C MET A 265 8.06 -5.07 -10.52
N MET A 266 6.73 -4.83 -10.43
CA MET A 266 6.16 -3.68 -9.74
C MET A 266 5.11 -4.12 -8.71
N PRO A 267 5.13 -3.56 -7.49
CA PRO A 267 6.17 -2.69 -6.91
C PRO A 267 7.54 -3.37 -6.80
N GLU A 268 8.61 -2.60 -6.91
CA GLU A 268 10.00 -3.09 -6.79
C GLU A 268 10.35 -3.55 -5.36
N LEU A 269 9.68 -2.98 -4.37
CA LEU A 269 9.88 -3.26 -2.95
C LEU A 269 8.55 -3.59 -2.27
N GLY A 270 8.63 -4.31 -1.15
CA GLY A 270 7.47 -4.57 -0.29
C GLY A 270 6.50 -5.64 -0.80
N ARG A 271 6.87 -6.37 -1.85
CA ARG A 271 6.10 -7.47 -2.43
C ARG A 271 6.95 -8.74 -2.50
N SER A 272 6.39 -9.86 -2.04
CA SER A 272 6.96 -11.20 -2.23
C SER A 272 6.05 -12.12 -3.03
N LEU A 273 4.77 -11.76 -3.18
CA LEU A 273 3.77 -12.53 -3.91
C LEU A 273 3.03 -11.65 -4.93
N ILE A 274 2.60 -12.28 -6.00
CA ILE A 274 1.77 -11.65 -7.03
C ILE A 274 0.34 -11.48 -6.50
N HIS A 275 -0.24 -10.28 -6.64
CA HIS A 275 -1.63 -10.00 -6.30
C HIS A 275 -2.53 -10.29 -7.51
N SER A 276 -2.96 -11.54 -7.65
CA SER A 276 -3.74 -12.02 -8.80
C SER A 276 -5.07 -11.29 -8.99
N GLU A 277 -5.71 -10.91 -7.88
CA GLU A 277 -6.98 -10.17 -7.88
C GLU A 277 -6.80 -8.74 -8.43
N GLY A 278 -5.70 -8.08 -8.05
CA GLY A 278 -5.34 -6.76 -8.60
C GLY A 278 -5.02 -6.83 -10.09
N ILE A 279 -4.27 -7.85 -10.52
CA ILE A 279 -4.00 -8.10 -11.94
C ILE A 279 -5.30 -8.31 -12.72
N SER A 280 -6.23 -9.12 -12.21
CA SER A 280 -7.52 -9.34 -12.84
C SER A 280 -8.33 -8.05 -12.98
N LEU A 281 -8.35 -7.21 -11.93
CA LEU A 281 -9.01 -5.91 -11.96
C LEU A 281 -8.44 -4.99 -13.04
N ILE A 282 -7.11 -4.80 -13.06
CA ILE A 282 -6.44 -3.92 -14.02
C ILE A 282 -6.53 -4.46 -15.43
N SER A 283 -6.43 -5.79 -15.63
CA SER A 283 -6.61 -6.45 -16.92
C SER A 283 -8.02 -6.18 -17.50
N ARG A 284 -9.06 -6.34 -16.70
CA ARG A 284 -10.44 -6.04 -17.08
C ARG A 284 -10.64 -4.58 -17.46
N TRP A 285 -10.07 -3.67 -16.66
CA TRP A 285 -10.16 -2.23 -16.93
C TRP A 285 -9.47 -1.88 -18.24
N ILE A 286 -8.22 -2.31 -18.47
CA ILE A 286 -7.49 -2.07 -19.73
C ILE A 286 -8.27 -2.67 -20.92
N GLY A 287 -8.83 -3.87 -20.75
CA GLY A 287 -9.61 -4.54 -21.81
C GLY A 287 -10.88 -3.76 -22.23
N GLN A 288 -11.39 -2.87 -21.37
CA GLN A 288 -12.56 -2.02 -21.66
C GLN A 288 -12.19 -0.60 -22.10
N LEU A 289 -10.90 -0.22 -22.06
CA LEU A 289 -10.49 1.09 -22.54
C LEU A 289 -10.73 1.24 -24.03
N PRO A 290 -11.40 2.32 -24.46
CA PRO A 290 -11.62 2.60 -25.88
C PRO A 290 -10.35 3.11 -26.57
N GLY A 291 -10.26 2.92 -27.88
CA GLY A 291 -9.20 3.46 -28.71
C GLY A 291 -8.10 2.46 -29.06
N SER A 292 -7.06 2.95 -29.67
CA SER A 292 -5.86 2.19 -30.05
C SER A 292 -4.65 3.12 -30.03
N CYS A 293 -3.47 2.57 -29.82
CA CYS A 293 -2.22 3.29 -29.98
C CYS A 293 -1.77 3.24 -31.44
N SER A 294 -1.45 4.39 -31.99
CA SER A 294 -0.94 4.54 -33.37
C SER A 294 0.59 4.40 -33.41
#